data_9733076e18176741bc8c39c5a7ae2fdc
#
_entry.id   9733076e18176741bc8c39c5a7ae2fdc
#
_cell.length_a   1.000
_cell.length_b   1.000
_cell.length_c   1.000
_cell.angle_alpha   90.00
_cell.angle_beta   90.00
_cell.angle_gamma   90.00
#
_symmetry.space_group_name_H-M   'P 1'
#
loop_
_entity.id
_entity.type
_entity.pdbx_description
1 polymer ?
#
loop_
_entity_poly.entity_id
_entity_poly.type
_entity_poly.pdbx_seq_one_letter_code
_entity_poly.pdbx_strand_id
1 'polypeptide(L)'
;MPSALDTPQGAAELAESLLPQLGNRWLHTQAVAARAREASAAVSQADRDLLVAAAWLHDIGYAPELRETGFHPLDGARHLEALGAPARLVRLVAHHSGAVCEAEQRGLSAELAVYEREDSPVLDALIFADMTTGPAGQSFDFDKRIDEILIRYEPGSEVHNAISKARPYLGAAVERTKRRMAAFTSLPPSQRAIIDGSGWWPPTLFAVEHQDVELLARLLDAGADPDEGNGATPLTHALDTEGDSALQSGDQLTVATTAVLLAYGADPELPDAAGDTPLQVAERYDHAPAIRLLRRHLPGDRSGKRQPM
;
A
#
# COMPACT_ATOMS: atom_id res chain seq x y z
N MET A 1 -6.65 16.12 21.99
CA MET A 1 -6.70 16.91 20.76
C MET A 1 -5.92 16.14 19.73
N PRO A 2 -6.46 15.87 18.51
CA PRO A 2 -5.62 15.38 17.44
C PRO A 2 -4.44 16.35 17.26
N SER A 3 -3.26 15.83 17.01
CA SER A 3 -2.07 16.66 16.74
C SER A 3 -2.36 17.44 15.46
N ALA A 4 -2.07 18.73 15.39
CA ALA A 4 -2.23 19.51 14.16
C ALA A 4 -1.42 18.91 12.99
N LEU A 5 -0.42 18.08 13.30
CA LEU A 5 0.52 17.50 12.35
C LEU A 5 -0.04 16.29 11.56
N ASP A 6 -1.13 15.67 12.01
CA ASP A 6 -1.82 14.59 11.27
C ASP A 6 -2.84 15.13 10.24
N THR A 7 -3.00 16.45 10.20
CA THR A 7 -3.80 17.11 9.16
C THR A 7 -2.93 17.60 8.00
N PRO A 8 -3.42 17.56 6.76
CA PRO A 8 -2.70 18.13 5.61
C PRO A 8 -2.31 19.60 5.80
N GLN A 9 -3.14 20.37 6.49
CA GLN A 9 -2.91 21.79 6.78
C GLN A 9 -1.74 21.99 7.74
N GLY A 10 -1.77 21.34 8.92
CA GLY A 10 -0.71 21.50 9.91
C GLY A 10 0.64 20.97 9.44
N ALA A 11 0.62 19.86 8.66
CA ALA A 11 1.82 19.33 8.00
C ALA A 11 2.40 20.31 6.98
N ALA A 12 1.55 20.95 6.18
CA ALA A 12 1.98 21.97 5.22
C ALA A 12 2.62 23.18 5.91
N GLU A 13 2.02 23.68 6.99
CA GLU A 13 2.54 24.81 7.78
C GLU A 13 3.91 24.50 8.39
N LEU A 14 4.11 23.28 8.91
CA LEU A 14 5.43 22.87 9.42
C LEU A 14 6.44 22.78 8.27
N ALA A 15 6.12 22.14 7.15
CA ALA A 15 7.02 22.06 6.01
C ALA A 15 7.37 23.45 5.45
N GLU A 16 6.41 24.37 5.39
CA GLU A 16 6.63 25.77 4.96
C GLU A 16 7.54 26.53 5.92
N SER A 17 7.55 26.21 7.20
CA SER A 17 8.47 26.84 8.18
C SER A 17 9.92 26.38 8.03
N LEU A 18 10.16 25.18 7.46
CA LEU A 18 11.46 24.51 7.44
C LEU A 18 12.13 24.49 6.07
N LEU A 19 11.38 24.40 4.96
CA LEU A 19 11.94 24.04 3.66
C LEU A 19 12.08 25.17 2.61
N PRO A 20 11.43 26.33 2.69
CA PRO A 20 11.42 27.32 1.58
C PRO A 20 12.80 27.75 1.13
N GLN A 21 13.77 27.88 2.05
CA GLN A 21 15.16 28.26 1.76
C GLN A 21 15.93 27.19 0.97
N LEU A 22 15.40 25.96 0.84
CA LEU A 22 16.04 24.87 0.12
C LEU A 22 15.66 24.81 -1.38
N GLY A 23 14.98 25.83 -1.89
CA GLY A 23 14.70 26.00 -3.32
C GLY A 23 14.00 24.78 -3.95
N ASN A 24 14.73 24.02 -4.78
CA ASN A 24 14.15 22.86 -5.48
C ASN A 24 13.55 21.82 -4.51
N ARG A 25 14.11 21.66 -3.31
CA ARG A 25 13.55 20.74 -2.30
C ARG A 25 12.13 21.16 -1.87
N TRP A 26 11.92 22.46 -1.68
CA TRP A 26 10.59 23.00 -1.39
C TRP A 26 9.59 22.77 -2.52
N LEU A 27 10.02 23.02 -3.79
CA LEU A 27 9.19 22.76 -4.97
C LEU A 27 8.84 21.26 -5.09
N HIS A 28 9.81 20.40 -4.82
CA HIS A 28 9.61 18.95 -4.80
C HIS A 28 8.57 18.55 -3.74
N THR A 29 8.71 19.00 -2.50
CA THR A 29 7.81 18.68 -1.39
C THR A 29 6.36 19.11 -1.69
N GLN A 30 6.17 20.32 -2.24
CA GLN A 30 4.85 20.78 -2.66
C GLN A 30 4.23 19.88 -3.74
N ALA A 31 5.02 19.48 -4.72
CA ALA A 31 4.57 18.63 -5.81
C ALA A 31 4.29 17.19 -5.34
N VAL A 32 5.10 16.64 -4.40
CA VAL A 32 4.85 15.33 -3.78
C VAL A 32 3.54 15.34 -3.00
N ALA A 33 3.26 16.41 -2.23
CA ALA A 33 1.98 16.55 -1.53
C ALA A 33 0.78 16.66 -2.47
N ALA A 34 0.94 17.34 -3.62
CA ALA A 34 -0.09 17.38 -4.66
C ALA A 34 -0.29 16.00 -5.29
N ARG A 35 0.79 15.28 -5.59
CA ARG A 35 0.75 13.91 -6.12
C ARG A 35 0.13 12.91 -5.14
N ALA A 36 0.37 13.07 -3.84
CA ALA A 36 -0.27 12.28 -2.79
C ALA A 36 -1.80 12.48 -2.75
N ARG A 37 -2.28 13.72 -3.00
CA ARG A 37 -3.73 13.97 -3.14
C ARG A 37 -4.31 13.23 -4.35
N GLU A 38 -3.61 13.18 -5.48
CA GLU A 38 -4.02 12.39 -6.64
C GLU A 38 -4.06 10.89 -6.29
N ALA A 39 -3.06 10.41 -5.53
CA ALA A 39 -2.95 9.02 -5.09
C ALA A 39 -3.93 8.65 -3.96
N SER A 40 -4.72 9.58 -3.42
CA SER A 40 -5.69 9.32 -2.35
C SER A 40 -6.74 8.26 -2.72
N ALA A 41 -6.97 8.02 -4.01
CA ALA A 41 -7.80 6.94 -4.51
C ALA A 41 -7.20 5.53 -4.27
N ALA A 42 -5.92 5.44 -3.91
CA ALA A 42 -5.23 4.18 -3.62
C ALA A 42 -5.27 3.77 -2.15
N VAL A 43 -5.86 4.58 -1.28
CA VAL A 43 -5.92 4.36 0.16
C VAL A 43 -7.34 4.51 0.70
N SER A 44 -7.60 3.96 1.89
CA SER A 44 -8.88 4.13 2.58
C SER A 44 -9.18 5.61 2.82
N GLN A 45 -10.46 5.97 2.92
CA GLN A 45 -10.86 7.34 3.25
C GLN A 45 -10.20 7.84 4.55
N ALA A 46 -10.11 6.97 5.55
CA ALA A 46 -9.51 7.29 6.85
C ALA A 46 -8.02 7.63 6.79
N ASP A 47 -7.32 7.12 5.76
CA ASP A 47 -5.88 7.28 5.61
C ASP A 47 -5.46 8.43 4.67
N ARG A 48 -6.42 9.08 3.99
CA ARG A 48 -6.12 10.12 2.98
C ARG A 48 -5.40 11.33 3.56
N ASP A 49 -5.84 11.81 4.71
CA ASP A 49 -5.22 12.96 5.37
C ASP A 49 -3.81 12.61 5.87
N LEU A 50 -3.63 11.40 6.43
CA LEU A 50 -2.33 10.89 6.85
C LEU A 50 -1.35 10.80 5.66
N LEU A 51 -1.78 10.28 4.51
CA LEU A 51 -0.95 10.21 3.29
C LEU A 51 -0.46 11.60 2.87
N VAL A 52 -1.37 12.58 2.83
CA VAL A 52 -1.02 13.95 2.41
C VAL A 52 -0.13 14.64 3.45
N ALA A 53 -0.37 14.41 4.73
CA ALA A 53 0.49 14.92 5.81
C ALA A 53 1.90 14.31 5.73
N ALA A 54 2.02 13.00 5.54
CA ALA A 54 3.30 12.33 5.36
C ALA A 54 4.04 12.86 4.12
N ALA A 55 3.34 13.13 3.03
CA ALA A 55 3.91 13.71 1.81
C ALA A 55 4.46 15.13 2.03
N TRP A 56 3.80 15.96 2.83
CA TRP A 56 4.33 17.27 3.21
C TRP A 56 5.59 17.16 4.08
N LEU A 57 5.70 16.13 4.90
CA LEU A 57 6.73 16.02 5.95
C LEU A 57 7.87 15.06 5.60
N HIS A 58 7.79 14.31 4.49
CA HIS A 58 8.77 13.26 4.18
C HIS A 58 10.21 13.78 4.11
N ASP A 59 10.41 14.97 3.64
CA ASP A 59 11.72 15.58 3.36
C ASP A 59 12.16 16.66 4.38
N ILE A 60 11.41 16.87 5.49
CA ILE A 60 11.76 17.94 6.45
C ILE A 60 13.14 17.78 7.07
N GLY A 61 13.64 16.54 7.19
CA GLY A 61 14.99 16.27 7.72
C GLY A 61 16.14 16.82 6.86
N TYR A 62 15.85 17.39 5.67
CA TYR A 62 16.83 18.17 4.93
C TYR A 62 17.04 19.59 5.49
N ALA A 63 16.15 20.08 6.35
CA ALA A 63 16.30 21.38 6.98
C ALA A 63 17.61 21.42 7.79
N PRO A 64 18.47 22.45 7.61
CA PRO A 64 19.80 22.48 8.24
C PRO A 64 19.75 22.34 9.76
N GLU A 65 18.73 22.90 10.40
CA GLU A 65 18.50 22.87 11.84
C GLU A 65 18.09 21.51 12.39
N LEU A 66 17.66 20.58 11.53
CA LEU A 66 17.26 19.23 11.91
C LEU A 66 18.34 18.17 11.68
N ARG A 67 19.45 18.54 11.04
CA ARG A 67 20.51 17.59 10.67
C ARG A 67 21.30 17.12 11.89
N GLU A 68 21.07 15.88 12.28
CA GLU A 68 21.85 15.18 13.32
C GLU A 68 22.73 14.09 12.71
N THR A 69 22.15 13.22 11.89
CA THR A 69 22.82 12.07 11.25
C THR A 69 23.20 12.35 9.81
N GLY A 70 22.59 13.35 9.19
CA GLY A 70 22.67 13.61 7.74
C GLY A 70 21.86 12.64 6.90
N PHE A 71 21.05 11.81 7.56
CA PHE A 71 20.09 10.89 6.94
C PHE A 71 18.67 11.44 7.16
N HIS A 72 18.17 12.17 6.16
CA HIS A 72 16.95 12.97 6.30
C HIS A 72 15.69 12.20 6.76
N PRO A 73 15.45 10.90 6.38
CA PRO A 73 14.30 10.18 6.90
C PRO A 73 14.35 10.03 8.43
N LEU A 74 15.54 9.73 8.97
CA LEU A 74 15.73 9.57 10.39
C LEU A 74 15.70 10.90 11.14
N ASP A 75 16.37 11.93 10.61
CA ASP A 75 16.41 13.28 11.21
C ASP A 75 15.00 13.90 11.24
N GLY A 76 14.22 13.71 10.15
CA GLY A 76 12.82 14.16 10.08
C GLY A 76 11.92 13.40 11.06
N ALA A 77 12.06 12.07 11.14
CA ALA A 77 11.28 11.24 12.07
C ALA A 77 11.53 11.63 13.55
N ARG A 78 12.79 11.81 13.94
CA ARG A 78 13.16 12.26 15.30
C ARG A 78 12.56 13.62 15.65
N HIS A 79 12.58 14.54 14.69
CA HIS A 79 11.96 15.86 14.90
C HIS A 79 10.45 15.75 15.11
N LEU A 80 9.75 14.98 14.27
CA LEU A 80 8.31 14.76 14.41
C LEU A 80 7.95 14.07 15.73
N GLU A 81 8.73 13.08 16.14
CA GLU A 81 8.57 12.42 17.44
C GLU A 81 8.73 13.40 18.60
N ALA A 82 9.75 14.28 18.56
CA ALA A 82 9.97 15.31 19.57
C ALA A 82 8.83 16.33 19.63
N LEU A 83 8.13 16.58 18.51
CA LEU A 83 6.94 17.42 18.45
C LEU A 83 5.65 16.69 18.93
N GLY A 84 5.73 15.39 19.24
CA GLY A 84 4.58 14.59 19.65
C GLY A 84 3.64 14.24 18.49
N ALA A 85 4.15 14.16 17.28
CA ALA A 85 3.37 13.71 16.10
C ALA A 85 2.88 12.27 16.28
N PRO A 86 1.75 11.89 15.65
CA PRO A 86 1.25 10.51 15.68
C PRO A 86 2.32 9.51 15.23
N ALA A 87 2.48 8.42 15.97
CA ALA A 87 3.53 7.43 15.72
C ALA A 87 3.51 6.87 14.29
N ARG A 88 2.32 6.71 13.69
CA ARG A 88 2.18 6.22 12.31
C ARG A 88 2.75 7.22 11.30
N LEU A 89 2.51 8.52 11.49
CA LEU A 89 3.09 9.58 10.66
C LEU A 89 4.63 9.58 10.75
N VAL A 90 5.17 9.47 11.97
CA VAL A 90 6.61 9.38 12.21
C VAL A 90 7.22 8.19 11.46
N ARG A 91 6.59 7.02 11.53
CA ARG A 91 7.03 5.79 10.84
C ARG A 91 7.02 5.93 9.32
N LEU A 92 5.97 6.54 8.75
CA LEU A 92 5.89 6.80 7.30
C LEU A 92 7.03 7.72 6.84
N VAL A 93 7.35 8.76 7.59
CA VAL A 93 8.47 9.67 7.28
C VAL A 93 9.81 8.93 7.44
N ALA A 94 9.99 8.11 8.46
CA ALA A 94 11.20 7.31 8.66
C ALA A 94 11.48 6.33 7.50
N HIS A 95 10.43 5.78 6.88
CA HIS A 95 10.55 4.67 5.93
C HIS A 95 10.19 5.01 4.48
N HIS A 96 10.04 6.30 4.14
CA HIS A 96 9.77 6.67 2.75
C HIS A 96 10.95 6.32 1.83
N SER A 97 10.66 6.14 0.55
CA SER A 97 11.57 6.13 -0.61
C SER A 97 12.93 5.44 -0.47
N GLY A 98 12.94 4.22 0.01
CA GLY A 98 14.17 3.43 0.04
C GLY A 98 15.03 3.62 1.29
N ALA A 99 14.50 4.29 2.32
CA ALA A 99 15.20 4.60 3.57
C ALA A 99 15.92 3.38 4.20
N VAL A 100 15.32 2.18 4.16
CA VAL A 100 15.94 0.96 4.69
C VAL A 100 17.27 0.65 3.99
N CYS A 101 17.29 0.74 2.66
CA CYS A 101 18.52 0.49 1.89
C CYS A 101 19.58 1.57 2.11
N GLU A 102 19.17 2.83 2.29
CA GLU A 102 20.11 3.92 2.58
C GLU A 102 20.66 3.84 4.00
N ALA A 103 19.83 3.51 4.99
CA ALA A 103 20.26 3.25 6.36
C ALA A 103 21.34 2.15 6.45
N GLU A 104 21.21 1.08 5.67
CA GLU A 104 22.23 0.03 5.57
C GLU A 104 23.57 0.58 5.05
N GLN A 105 23.55 1.41 4.01
CA GLN A 105 24.76 2.00 3.45
C GLN A 105 25.44 2.96 4.42
N ARG A 106 24.66 3.64 5.27
CA ARG A 106 25.13 4.60 6.27
C ARG A 106 25.49 4.00 7.62
N GLY A 107 25.19 2.71 7.84
CA GLY A 107 25.37 2.06 9.15
C GLY A 107 24.36 2.51 10.22
N LEU A 108 23.18 3.01 9.78
CA LEU A 108 22.09 3.54 10.62
C LEU A 108 20.88 2.61 10.73
N SER A 109 21.04 1.32 10.37
CA SER A 109 19.94 0.35 10.39
C SER A 109 19.32 0.15 11.77
N ALA A 110 20.14 0.19 12.84
CA ALA A 110 19.67 0.02 14.22
C ALA A 110 18.85 1.22 14.69
N GLU A 111 19.27 2.43 14.33
CA GLU A 111 18.55 3.66 14.64
C GLU A 111 17.23 3.76 13.88
N LEU A 112 17.21 3.37 12.61
CA LEU A 112 16.00 3.34 11.82
C LEU A 112 15.01 2.27 12.31
N ALA A 113 15.49 1.12 12.78
CA ALA A 113 14.67 0.01 13.26
C ALA A 113 13.85 0.33 14.54
N VAL A 114 14.16 1.45 15.22
CA VAL A 114 13.32 1.96 16.33
C VAL A 114 11.92 2.33 15.82
N TYR A 115 11.83 2.75 14.56
CA TYR A 115 10.58 3.06 13.89
C TYR A 115 10.14 1.84 13.08
N GLU A 116 9.10 1.16 13.55
CA GLU A 116 8.56 -0.02 12.86
C GLU A 116 8.05 0.36 11.46
N ARG A 117 8.54 -0.33 10.42
CA ARG A 117 8.06 -0.13 9.05
C ARG A 117 6.69 -0.77 8.88
N GLU A 118 5.73 -0.01 8.36
CA GLU A 118 4.46 -0.57 7.93
C GLU A 118 4.52 -0.98 6.44
N ASP A 119 4.00 -2.16 6.12
CA ASP A 119 3.70 -2.55 4.75
C ASP A 119 2.22 -2.26 4.49
N SER A 120 1.94 -1.10 3.89
CA SER A 120 0.58 -0.59 3.77
C SER A 120 0.35 0.15 2.45
N PRO A 121 -0.92 0.28 2.03
CA PRO A 121 -1.29 1.14 0.92
C PRO A 121 -0.83 2.59 1.07
N VAL A 122 -0.73 3.10 2.31
CA VAL A 122 -0.29 4.48 2.58
C VAL A 122 1.20 4.65 2.28
N LEU A 123 2.04 3.71 2.74
CA LEU A 123 3.47 3.75 2.43
C LEU A 123 3.73 3.59 0.93
N ASP A 124 3.00 2.67 0.26
CA ASP A 124 3.09 2.52 -1.19
C ASP A 124 2.72 3.81 -1.93
N ALA A 125 1.64 4.48 -1.50
CA ALA A 125 1.17 5.71 -2.11
C ALA A 125 2.11 6.90 -1.84
N LEU A 126 2.77 6.94 -0.68
CA LEU A 126 3.82 7.92 -0.37
C LEU A 126 5.04 7.69 -1.27
N ILE A 127 5.49 6.45 -1.42
CA ILE A 127 6.56 6.06 -2.35
C ILE A 127 6.19 6.44 -3.79
N PHE A 128 4.96 6.14 -4.21
CA PHE A 128 4.48 6.54 -5.54
C PHE A 128 4.57 8.06 -5.72
N ALA A 129 4.10 8.84 -4.75
CA ALA A 129 4.09 10.29 -4.86
C ALA A 129 5.51 10.86 -5.00
N ASP A 130 6.47 10.42 -4.18
CA ASP A 130 7.86 10.87 -4.24
C ASP A 130 8.57 10.33 -5.50
N MET A 131 8.45 9.03 -5.79
CA MET A 131 9.19 8.38 -6.88
C MET A 131 8.58 8.62 -8.28
N THR A 132 7.53 9.43 -8.36
CA THR A 132 6.99 9.96 -9.63
C THR A 132 7.05 11.48 -9.72
N THR A 133 7.79 12.12 -8.79
CA THR A 133 7.99 13.59 -8.75
C THR A 133 9.47 13.92 -8.88
N GLY A 134 9.81 14.79 -9.82
CA GLY A 134 11.19 15.25 -10.05
C GLY A 134 11.64 16.30 -9.03
N PRO A 135 12.95 16.63 -8.99
CA PRO A 135 13.56 17.49 -7.97
C PRO A 135 13.04 18.94 -7.96
N ALA A 136 12.48 19.43 -9.05
CA ALA A 136 11.84 20.74 -9.11
C ALA A 136 10.33 20.65 -9.33
N GLY A 137 9.70 19.56 -8.86
CA GLY A 137 8.25 19.36 -8.90
C GLY A 137 7.70 18.84 -10.24
N GLN A 138 8.57 18.42 -11.19
CA GLN A 138 8.12 17.89 -12.48
C GLN A 138 7.47 16.52 -12.30
N SER A 139 6.46 16.21 -13.11
CA SER A 139 5.91 14.86 -13.18
C SER A 139 6.86 13.96 -13.97
N PHE A 140 7.27 12.85 -13.35
CA PHE A 140 8.08 11.80 -13.97
C PHE A 140 7.33 10.47 -13.92
N ASP A 141 7.67 9.55 -14.83
CA ASP A 141 7.45 8.12 -14.57
C ASP A 141 8.53 7.59 -13.62
N PHE A 142 8.30 6.39 -13.10
CA PHE A 142 9.21 5.78 -12.11
C PHE A 142 10.62 5.58 -12.66
N ASP A 143 10.76 5.05 -13.86
CA ASP A 143 12.08 4.77 -14.44
C ASP A 143 12.87 6.06 -14.69
N LYS A 144 12.22 7.08 -15.22
CA LYS A 144 12.83 8.41 -15.40
C LYS A 144 13.27 9.02 -14.07
N ARG A 145 12.51 8.83 -12.99
CA ARG A 145 12.90 9.30 -11.66
C ARG A 145 14.11 8.56 -11.12
N ILE A 146 14.14 7.23 -11.26
CA ILE A 146 15.30 6.42 -10.88
C ILE A 146 16.56 6.87 -11.66
N ASP A 147 16.45 6.99 -12.96
CA ASP A 147 17.58 7.42 -13.81
C ASP A 147 18.10 8.81 -13.43
N GLU A 148 17.18 9.76 -13.14
CA GLU A 148 17.56 11.10 -12.66
C GLU A 148 18.35 11.04 -11.35
N ILE A 149 17.92 10.21 -10.38
CA ILE A 149 18.63 10.04 -9.12
C ILE A 149 20.02 9.42 -9.36
N LEU A 150 20.10 8.35 -10.16
CA LEU A 150 21.36 7.65 -10.44
C LEU A 150 22.36 8.52 -11.21
N ILE A 151 21.88 9.45 -12.04
CA ILE A 151 22.76 10.42 -12.75
C ILE A 151 23.27 11.48 -11.77
N ARG A 152 22.45 11.92 -10.81
CA ARG A 152 22.81 12.97 -9.85
C ARG A 152 23.81 12.52 -8.80
N TYR A 153 23.81 11.24 -8.44
CA TYR A 153 24.71 10.67 -7.44
C TYR A 153 25.75 9.77 -8.08
N GLU A 154 27.02 9.96 -7.70
CA GLU A 154 28.14 9.17 -8.25
C GLU A 154 27.96 7.67 -7.96
N PRO A 155 28.33 6.80 -8.93
CA PRO A 155 28.37 5.36 -8.73
C PRO A 155 29.21 4.98 -7.49
N GLY A 156 28.66 4.14 -6.62
CA GLY A 156 29.33 3.74 -5.38
C GLY A 156 29.01 4.62 -4.18
N SER A 157 28.36 5.79 -4.35
CA SER A 157 27.87 6.59 -3.23
C SER A 157 26.73 5.86 -2.49
N GLU A 158 26.52 6.23 -1.23
CA GLU A 158 25.48 5.63 -0.37
C GLU A 158 24.09 5.69 -1.02
N VAL A 159 23.73 6.87 -1.56
CA VAL A 159 22.43 7.06 -2.22
C VAL A 159 22.32 6.26 -3.51
N HIS A 160 23.36 6.27 -4.36
CA HIS A 160 23.35 5.50 -5.61
C HIS A 160 23.18 4.00 -5.35
N ASN A 161 23.94 3.44 -4.40
CA ASN A 161 23.84 2.03 -4.02
C ASN A 161 22.47 1.69 -3.40
N ALA A 162 21.98 2.56 -2.52
CA ALA A 162 20.69 2.39 -1.87
C ALA A 162 19.53 2.37 -2.88
N ILE A 163 19.46 3.34 -3.78
CA ILE A 163 18.41 3.43 -4.80
C ILE A 163 18.49 2.26 -5.79
N SER A 164 19.71 1.87 -6.21
CA SER A 164 19.89 0.70 -7.06
C SER A 164 19.35 -0.59 -6.41
N LYS A 165 19.61 -0.78 -5.12
CA LYS A 165 19.10 -1.90 -4.32
C LYS A 165 17.59 -1.82 -4.11
N ALA A 166 17.08 -0.63 -3.87
CA ALA A 166 15.67 -0.37 -3.57
C ALA A 166 14.76 -0.44 -4.81
N ARG A 167 15.29 -0.24 -6.03
CA ARG A 167 14.52 -0.14 -7.28
C ARG A 167 13.42 -1.19 -7.44
N PRO A 168 13.63 -2.51 -7.19
CA PRO A 168 12.58 -3.51 -7.41
C PRO A 168 11.36 -3.29 -6.50
N TYR A 169 11.56 -3.05 -5.19
CA TYR A 169 10.44 -2.89 -4.28
C TYR A 169 9.77 -1.51 -4.43
N LEU A 170 10.53 -0.46 -4.74
CA LEU A 170 9.97 0.86 -5.05
C LEU A 170 9.08 0.80 -6.30
N GLY A 171 9.55 0.12 -7.35
CA GLY A 171 8.76 -0.11 -8.56
C GLY A 171 7.49 -0.91 -8.28
N ALA A 172 7.57 -1.95 -7.45
CA ALA A 172 6.42 -2.73 -7.04
C ALA A 172 5.39 -1.88 -6.26
N ALA A 173 5.83 -1.01 -5.35
CA ALA A 173 4.95 -0.09 -4.60
C ALA A 173 4.24 0.91 -5.54
N VAL A 174 4.98 1.46 -6.51
CA VAL A 174 4.42 2.36 -7.54
C VAL A 174 3.34 1.64 -8.36
N GLU A 175 3.59 0.40 -8.79
CA GLU A 175 2.62 -0.36 -9.59
C GLU A 175 1.40 -0.81 -8.76
N ARG A 176 1.57 -1.20 -7.49
CA ARG A 176 0.42 -1.48 -6.59
C ARG A 176 -0.45 -0.24 -6.43
N THR A 177 0.16 0.94 -6.20
CA THR A 177 -0.58 2.20 -6.09
C THR A 177 -1.36 2.52 -7.36
N LYS A 178 -0.75 2.40 -8.54
CA LYS A 178 -1.45 2.61 -9.83
C LYS A 178 -2.63 1.67 -10.01
N ARG A 179 -2.48 0.38 -9.67
CA ARG A 179 -3.57 -0.60 -9.76
C ARG A 179 -4.72 -0.23 -8.83
N ARG A 180 -4.46 0.12 -7.56
CA ARG A 180 -5.48 0.56 -6.60
C ARG A 180 -6.22 1.81 -7.09
N MET A 181 -5.49 2.81 -7.60
CA MET A 181 -6.09 4.01 -8.20
C MET A 181 -7.00 3.64 -9.38
N ALA A 182 -6.53 2.81 -10.30
CA ALA A 182 -7.29 2.39 -11.47
C ALA A 182 -8.56 1.64 -11.06
N ALA A 183 -8.46 0.66 -10.17
CA ALA A 183 -9.59 -0.11 -9.66
C ALA A 183 -10.65 0.79 -9.02
N PHE A 184 -10.26 1.66 -8.08
CA PHE A 184 -11.20 2.56 -7.41
C PHE A 184 -11.81 3.60 -8.37
N THR A 185 -11.02 4.20 -9.26
CA THR A 185 -11.52 5.23 -10.19
C THR A 185 -12.36 4.66 -11.34
N SER A 186 -12.27 3.36 -11.61
CA SER A 186 -13.15 2.67 -12.58
C SER A 186 -14.62 2.66 -12.13
N LEU A 187 -14.86 2.84 -10.83
CA LEU A 187 -16.21 2.81 -10.25
C LEU A 187 -16.96 4.13 -10.46
N PRO A 188 -18.31 4.09 -10.59
CA PRO A 188 -19.13 5.28 -10.57
C PRO A 188 -18.95 6.08 -9.27
N PRO A 189 -19.08 7.42 -9.29
CA PRO A 189 -18.92 8.25 -8.09
C PRO A 189 -19.82 7.84 -6.92
N SER A 190 -21.07 7.42 -7.19
CA SER A 190 -22.00 6.95 -6.17
C SER A 190 -21.51 5.69 -5.48
N GLN A 191 -20.95 4.75 -6.24
CA GLN A 191 -20.42 3.50 -5.68
C GLN A 191 -19.14 3.74 -4.88
N ARG A 192 -18.25 4.61 -5.35
CA ARG A 192 -17.07 5.07 -4.58
C ARG A 192 -17.46 5.65 -3.22
N ALA A 193 -18.49 6.51 -3.19
CA ALA A 193 -18.97 7.10 -1.94
C ALA A 193 -19.53 6.06 -0.95
N ILE A 194 -20.19 5.01 -1.45
CA ILE A 194 -20.67 3.91 -0.61
C ILE A 194 -19.49 3.13 -0.01
N ILE A 195 -18.50 2.77 -0.83
CA ILE A 195 -17.30 2.05 -0.37
C ILE A 195 -16.53 2.87 0.65
N ASP A 196 -16.30 4.17 0.37
CA ASP A 196 -15.65 5.09 1.30
C ASP A 196 -16.37 5.15 2.66
N GLY A 197 -17.69 5.18 2.64
CA GLY A 197 -18.50 5.23 3.87
C GLY A 197 -18.67 3.88 4.61
N SER A 198 -18.31 2.76 3.97
CA SER A 198 -18.55 1.41 4.52
C SER A 198 -17.53 0.98 5.58
N GLY A 199 -16.32 1.55 5.53
CA GLY A 199 -15.17 1.07 6.30
C GLY A 199 -14.48 -0.17 5.72
N TRP A 200 -15.01 -0.76 4.65
CA TRP A 200 -14.40 -1.89 3.96
C TRP A 200 -13.37 -1.40 2.92
N TRP A 201 -12.12 -1.74 3.14
CA TRP A 201 -11.03 -1.44 2.23
C TRP A 201 -10.03 -2.61 2.19
N PRO A 202 -9.48 -3.04 1.05
CA PRO A 202 -9.70 -2.49 -0.30
C PRO A 202 -11.12 -2.74 -0.86
N PRO A 203 -11.51 -2.12 -1.99
CA PRO A 203 -12.84 -2.29 -2.58
C PRO A 203 -13.23 -3.74 -2.91
N THR A 204 -12.25 -4.61 -3.12
CA THR A 204 -12.46 -6.05 -3.31
C THR A 204 -13.08 -6.71 -2.08
N LEU A 205 -12.65 -6.32 -0.87
CA LEU A 205 -13.26 -6.82 0.37
C LEU A 205 -14.71 -6.34 0.53
N PHE A 206 -15.02 -5.10 0.11
CA PHE A 206 -16.41 -4.63 0.08
C PHE A 206 -17.28 -5.50 -0.85
N ALA A 207 -16.78 -5.81 -2.05
CA ALA A 207 -17.51 -6.66 -2.99
C ALA A 207 -17.71 -8.09 -2.46
N VAL A 208 -16.70 -8.63 -1.79
CA VAL A 208 -16.76 -9.97 -1.15
C VAL A 208 -17.77 -9.97 -0.01
N GLU A 209 -17.71 -9.00 0.91
CA GLU A 209 -18.65 -8.88 2.05
C GLU A 209 -20.12 -8.85 1.60
N HIS A 210 -20.39 -8.14 0.50
CA HIS A 210 -21.73 -8.03 -0.05
C HIS A 210 -22.08 -9.12 -1.08
N GLN A 211 -21.18 -10.09 -1.29
CA GLN A 211 -21.30 -11.14 -2.31
C GLN A 211 -21.66 -10.58 -3.71
N ASP A 212 -21.18 -9.36 -4.02
CA ASP A 212 -21.38 -8.69 -5.30
C ASP A 212 -20.33 -9.17 -6.32
N VAL A 213 -20.64 -10.30 -6.94
CA VAL A 213 -19.76 -10.97 -7.91
C VAL A 213 -19.47 -10.09 -9.15
N GLU A 214 -20.43 -9.26 -9.56
CA GLU A 214 -20.26 -8.37 -10.71
C GLU A 214 -19.30 -7.21 -10.38
N LEU A 215 -19.45 -6.61 -9.20
CA LEU A 215 -18.53 -5.60 -8.69
C LEU A 215 -17.12 -6.17 -8.51
N LEU A 216 -17.02 -7.37 -7.91
CA LEU A 216 -15.74 -8.04 -7.69
C LEU A 216 -15.02 -8.28 -9.02
N ALA A 217 -15.69 -8.88 -10.02
CA ALA A 217 -15.11 -9.10 -11.33
C ALA A 217 -14.64 -7.80 -12.00
N ARG A 218 -15.44 -6.75 -11.91
CA ARG A 218 -15.13 -5.43 -12.49
C ARG A 218 -13.89 -4.79 -11.84
N LEU A 219 -13.72 -4.93 -10.52
CA LEU A 219 -12.53 -4.42 -9.81
C LEU A 219 -11.28 -5.21 -10.22
N LEU A 220 -11.39 -6.53 -10.33
CA LEU A 220 -10.28 -7.39 -10.74
C LEU A 220 -9.91 -7.16 -12.22
N ASP A 221 -10.88 -6.95 -13.12
CA ASP A 221 -10.65 -6.53 -14.51
C ASP A 221 -9.91 -5.19 -14.60
N ALA A 222 -10.20 -4.26 -13.67
CA ALA A 222 -9.51 -2.98 -13.60
C ALA A 222 -8.10 -3.08 -12.96
N GLY A 223 -7.67 -4.29 -12.57
CA GLY A 223 -6.33 -4.58 -12.07
C GLY A 223 -6.19 -4.60 -10.55
N ALA A 224 -7.31 -4.66 -9.79
CA ALA A 224 -7.23 -4.90 -8.35
C ALA A 224 -6.49 -6.21 -8.07
N ASP A 225 -5.74 -6.23 -6.99
CA ASP A 225 -5.02 -7.43 -6.56
C ASP A 225 -6.01 -8.40 -5.87
N PRO A 226 -6.14 -9.64 -6.35
CA PRO A 226 -7.07 -10.61 -5.76
C PRO A 226 -6.66 -11.10 -4.37
N ASP A 227 -5.41 -10.82 -3.96
CA ASP A 227 -4.86 -11.23 -2.66
C ASP A 227 -4.74 -10.06 -1.66
N GLU A 228 -4.98 -8.83 -2.10
CA GLU A 228 -4.87 -7.66 -1.24
C GLU A 228 -6.04 -7.58 -0.27
N GLY A 229 -5.73 -7.79 1.02
CA GLY A 229 -6.69 -7.75 2.11
C GLY A 229 -6.32 -6.78 3.24
N ASN A 230 -7.13 -6.80 4.29
CA ASN A 230 -6.90 -6.05 5.52
C ASN A 230 -7.17 -6.99 6.71
N GLY A 231 -6.17 -7.75 7.12
CA GLY A 231 -6.30 -8.81 8.12
C GLY A 231 -6.82 -10.13 7.57
N ALA A 232 -7.90 -10.13 6.79
CA ALA A 232 -8.32 -11.27 5.97
C ALA A 232 -7.85 -11.09 4.52
N THR A 233 -7.54 -12.17 3.81
CA THR A 233 -7.40 -12.13 2.36
C THR A 233 -8.80 -12.13 1.73
N PRO A 234 -8.99 -11.59 0.51
CA PRO A 234 -10.30 -11.69 -0.15
C PRO A 234 -10.81 -13.13 -0.26
N LEU A 235 -9.91 -14.09 -0.46
CA LEU A 235 -10.28 -15.50 -0.59
C LEU A 235 -10.73 -16.13 0.74
N THR A 236 -10.02 -15.89 1.85
CA THR A 236 -10.46 -16.35 3.19
C THR A 236 -11.76 -15.68 3.60
N HIS A 237 -11.90 -14.37 3.32
CA HIS A 237 -13.12 -13.63 3.62
C HIS A 237 -14.32 -14.11 2.78
N ALA A 238 -14.12 -14.46 1.50
CA ALA A 238 -15.17 -15.03 0.67
C ALA A 238 -15.70 -16.36 1.23
N LEU A 239 -14.80 -17.22 1.69
CA LEU A 239 -15.17 -18.50 2.29
C LEU A 239 -15.95 -18.34 3.61
N ASP A 240 -15.53 -17.39 4.46
CA ASP A 240 -16.26 -17.06 5.69
C ASP A 240 -17.66 -16.52 5.35
N THR A 241 -17.78 -15.57 4.42
CA THR A 241 -19.05 -14.94 4.05
C THR A 241 -20.01 -15.95 3.39
N GLU A 242 -19.51 -16.79 2.49
CA GLU A 242 -20.29 -17.86 1.84
C GLU A 242 -20.77 -18.92 2.85
N GLY A 243 -19.89 -19.29 3.80
CA GLY A 243 -20.20 -20.23 4.89
C GLY A 243 -21.22 -19.67 5.87
N ASP A 244 -21.00 -18.48 6.39
CA ASP A 244 -21.89 -17.81 7.34
C ASP A 244 -23.26 -17.53 6.75
N SER A 245 -23.34 -17.07 5.50
CA SER A 245 -24.62 -16.86 4.82
C SER A 245 -25.45 -18.13 4.74
N ALA A 246 -24.85 -19.26 4.39
CA ALA A 246 -25.52 -20.54 4.32
C ALA A 246 -26.00 -21.01 5.72
N LEU A 247 -25.18 -20.82 6.76
CA LEU A 247 -25.56 -21.17 8.15
C LEU A 247 -26.74 -20.32 8.67
N GLN A 248 -26.75 -19.01 8.32
CA GLN A 248 -27.79 -18.10 8.80
C GLN A 248 -29.09 -18.21 8.02
N SER A 249 -29.05 -18.42 6.71
CA SER A 249 -30.24 -18.54 5.87
C SER A 249 -30.80 -19.96 5.80
N GLY A 250 -29.97 -20.97 6.02
CA GLY A 250 -30.28 -22.37 5.75
C GLY A 250 -30.23 -22.72 4.24
N ASP A 251 -29.68 -21.84 3.44
CA ASP A 251 -29.52 -22.03 1.99
C ASP A 251 -28.35 -22.94 1.64
N GLN A 252 -28.25 -23.30 0.36
CA GLN A 252 -27.12 -24.09 -0.12
C GLN A 252 -25.84 -23.24 -0.17
N LEU A 253 -24.72 -23.85 0.23
CA LEU A 253 -23.38 -23.29 0.09
C LEU A 253 -23.08 -22.90 -1.36
N THR A 254 -22.73 -21.65 -1.58
CA THR A 254 -22.30 -21.12 -2.89
C THR A 254 -20.77 -20.98 -2.95
N VAL A 255 -20.20 -20.84 -4.11
CA VAL A 255 -18.77 -20.61 -4.34
C VAL A 255 -18.54 -19.50 -5.36
N ALA A 256 -19.49 -18.58 -5.47
CA ALA A 256 -19.49 -17.62 -6.54
C ALA A 256 -18.33 -16.61 -6.41
N THR A 257 -18.17 -16.01 -5.26
CA THR A 257 -17.06 -15.07 -4.96
C THR A 257 -15.73 -15.78 -4.91
N THR A 258 -15.67 -16.94 -4.25
CA THR A 258 -14.48 -17.82 -4.21
C THR A 258 -14.02 -18.20 -5.62
N ALA A 259 -14.95 -18.59 -6.51
CA ALA A 259 -14.59 -18.98 -7.88
C ALA A 259 -14.05 -17.81 -8.71
N VAL A 260 -14.60 -16.61 -8.57
CA VAL A 260 -14.09 -15.42 -9.26
C VAL A 260 -12.68 -15.09 -8.78
N LEU A 261 -12.43 -15.05 -7.49
CA LEU A 261 -11.09 -14.77 -6.94
C LEU A 261 -10.05 -15.75 -7.47
N LEU A 262 -10.34 -17.05 -7.43
CA LEU A 262 -9.43 -18.08 -7.97
C LEU A 262 -9.25 -17.98 -9.48
N ALA A 263 -10.27 -17.59 -10.25
CA ALA A 263 -10.17 -17.37 -11.68
C ALA A 263 -9.26 -16.19 -12.04
N TYR A 264 -9.20 -15.19 -11.18
CA TYR A 264 -8.29 -14.03 -11.31
C TYR A 264 -6.93 -14.22 -10.64
N GLY A 265 -6.64 -15.43 -10.14
CA GLY A 265 -5.32 -15.82 -9.68
C GLY A 265 -5.06 -15.58 -8.21
N ALA A 266 -6.10 -15.48 -7.37
CA ALA A 266 -5.94 -15.49 -5.92
C ALA A 266 -5.13 -16.72 -5.47
N ASP A 267 -4.20 -16.51 -4.54
CA ASP A 267 -3.35 -17.58 -4.01
C ASP A 267 -4.16 -18.48 -3.06
N PRO A 268 -4.40 -19.77 -3.44
CA PRO A 268 -5.18 -20.69 -2.62
C PRO A 268 -4.47 -21.15 -1.34
N GLU A 269 -3.19 -20.80 -1.16
CA GLU A 269 -2.39 -21.13 0.03
C GLU A 269 -2.14 -19.92 0.94
N LEU A 270 -2.49 -18.70 0.52
CA LEU A 270 -2.22 -17.48 1.28
C LEU A 270 -3.07 -17.43 2.56
N PRO A 271 -2.44 -17.52 3.76
CA PRO A 271 -3.18 -17.46 5.02
C PRO A 271 -3.63 -16.03 5.32
N ASP A 272 -4.66 -15.91 6.14
CA ASP A 272 -5.06 -14.64 6.77
C ASP A 272 -4.13 -14.25 7.92
N ALA A 273 -4.41 -13.11 8.58
CA ALA A 273 -3.62 -12.64 9.71
C ALA A 273 -3.71 -13.53 10.95
N ALA A 274 -4.71 -14.41 11.05
CA ALA A 274 -4.81 -15.43 12.11
C ALA A 274 -3.97 -16.66 11.79
N GLY A 275 -3.47 -16.80 10.56
CA GLY A 275 -2.71 -17.94 10.06
C GLY A 275 -3.58 -19.03 9.44
N ASP A 276 -4.89 -18.81 9.30
CA ASP A 276 -5.80 -19.77 8.67
C ASP A 276 -5.67 -19.71 7.15
N THR A 277 -5.39 -20.85 6.52
CA THR A 277 -5.40 -20.98 5.06
C THR A 277 -6.83 -21.04 4.52
N PRO A 278 -7.05 -20.69 3.23
CA PRO A 278 -8.36 -20.83 2.60
C PRO A 278 -8.99 -22.21 2.76
N LEU A 279 -8.17 -23.28 2.69
CA LEU A 279 -8.66 -24.63 2.87
C LEU A 279 -9.16 -24.89 4.31
N GLN A 280 -8.44 -24.40 5.33
CA GLN A 280 -8.84 -24.51 6.72
C GLN A 280 -10.14 -23.75 6.99
N VAL A 281 -10.31 -22.56 6.42
CA VAL A 281 -11.57 -21.81 6.51
C VAL A 281 -12.71 -22.60 5.87
N ALA A 282 -12.53 -23.13 4.66
CA ALA A 282 -13.55 -23.94 3.99
C ALA A 282 -13.92 -25.22 4.78
N GLU A 283 -12.94 -25.86 5.42
CA GLU A 283 -13.16 -27.06 6.27
C GLU A 283 -13.93 -26.70 7.55
N ARG A 284 -13.74 -25.52 8.14
CA ARG A 284 -14.49 -25.04 9.31
C ARG A 284 -15.99 -24.99 9.06
N TYR A 285 -16.40 -24.65 7.85
CA TYR A 285 -17.81 -24.59 7.42
C TYR A 285 -18.32 -25.89 6.78
N ASP A 286 -17.53 -26.95 6.74
CA ASP A 286 -17.84 -28.17 5.96
C ASP A 286 -18.24 -27.84 4.51
N HIS A 287 -17.56 -26.81 3.93
CA HIS A 287 -17.89 -26.22 2.64
C HIS A 287 -17.40 -27.11 1.47
N ALA A 288 -18.05 -28.26 1.28
CA ALA A 288 -17.62 -29.26 0.32
C ALA A 288 -17.41 -28.74 -1.13
N PRO A 289 -18.24 -27.81 -1.69
CA PRO A 289 -17.96 -27.20 -2.99
C PRO A 289 -16.66 -26.41 -3.04
N ALA A 290 -16.38 -25.57 -2.03
CA ALA A 290 -15.15 -24.76 -1.95
C ALA A 290 -13.90 -25.64 -1.77
N ILE A 291 -13.95 -26.65 -0.89
CA ILE A 291 -12.87 -27.61 -0.69
C ILE A 291 -12.47 -28.28 -2.02
N ARG A 292 -13.47 -28.73 -2.80
CA ARG A 292 -13.20 -29.32 -4.13
C ARG A 292 -12.58 -28.31 -5.10
N LEU A 293 -13.02 -27.05 -5.05
CA LEU A 293 -12.51 -26.01 -5.91
C LEU A 293 -11.08 -25.64 -5.55
N LEU A 294 -10.80 -25.37 -4.27
CA LEU A 294 -9.47 -25.04 -3.77
C LEU A 294 -8.45 -26.13 -4.09
N ARG A 295 -8.79 -27.41 -3.85
CA ARG A 295 -7.89 -28.53 -4.16
C ARG A 295 -7.44 -28.59 -5.61
N ARG A 296 -8.26 -28.11 -6.57
CA ARG A 296 -7.88 -28.05 -8.00
C ARG A 296 -6.89 -26.93 -8.32
N HIS A 297 -6.78 -25.92 -7.45
CA HIS A 297 -5.86 -24.79 -7.61
C HIS A 297 -4.56 -24.98 -6.80
N LEU A 298 -4.52 -25.91 -5.84
CA LEU A 298 -3.32 -26.21 -5.07
C LEU A 298 -2.24 -26.84 -5.95
N PRO A 299 -0.94 -26.46 -5.74
CA PRO A 299 0.20 -27.07 -6.44
C PRO A 299 0.37 -28.53 -6.00
N GLY A 300 -0.03 -29.48 -6.75
CA GLY A 300 0.11 -30.92 -6.44
C GLY A 300 -0.98 -31.79 -7.01
N ASP A 301 -2.14 -31.27 -7.32
CA ASP A 301 -3.25 -32.05 -7.87
C ASP A 301 -3.30 -32.03 -9.44
N ARG A 302 -2.30 -31.40 -10.09
CA ARG A 302 -2.16 -31.41 -11.56
C ARG A 302 -1.62 -32.75 -12.11
N SER A 303 -1.45 -33.77 -11.28
CA SER A 303 -0.97 -35.10 -11.71
C SER A 303 -2.08 -36.04 -12.25
N GLY A 304 -3.30 -35.56 -12.44
CA GLY A 304 -4.44 -36.28 -12.98
C GLY A 304 -4.53 -36.17 -14.49
N LYS A 305 -3.74 -36.99 -15.23
CA LYS A 305 -4.02 -37.59 -16.55
C LYS A 305 -4.85 -36.78 -17.57
N ARG A 306 -4.16 -36.09 -18.47
CA ARG A 306 -4.66 -36.09 -19.87
C ARG A 306 -4.31 -37.47 -20.47
N GLN A 307 -5.28 -38.39 -20.51
CA GLN A 307 -5.20 -39.47 -21.47
C GLN A 307 -5.56 -38.89 -22.84
N PRO A 308 -4.77 -39.13 -23.87
CA PRO A 308 -5.14 -38.78 -25.23
C PRO A 308 -6.21 -39.78 -25.72
N MET A 309 -7.29 -39.26 -26.28
CA MET A 309 -8.13 -40.05 -27.22
C MET A 309 -7.48 -40.07 -28.58
#